data_eb8aa9efba8ef969ab08cff382c0dbd4
#
_entry.id   eb8aa9efba8ef969ab08cff382c0dbd4
#
_cell.length_a   1.000
_cell.length_b   1.000
_cell.length_c   1.000
_cell.angle_alpha   90.00
_cell.angle_beta   90.00
_cell.angle_gamma   90.00
#
_symmetry.space_group_name_H-M   'P 1'
#
loop_
_entity.id
_entity.type
_entity.pdbx_description
1 polymer ?
#
loop_
_entity_poly.entity_id
_entity_poly.type
_entity_poly.pdbx_seq_one_letter_code
_entity_poly.pdbx_strand_id
1 'polypeptide(L)'
;MKKKLYSAILASIMVIGSICGVAIPVYAKEETKIIDGNDSYDTATYLDINGSYSDVLADSDDVDFYKLTPDSNGKLSIHFGHTYGDSSDGWEVITYKYQDGEYLELSDTVIQLKDNENIELPFVGAQQGCKYYIKVKGYYGDAVNKKYTIKTTFTRSEQYEKEENNSYSSATEMGMNSTYTGTLNNKSDVDIYRIISSGDGKIALTFEHTYAEDSSGWNVIIYRYANGEYQELSNEIIEQKDSEVYQLPYIGAVSNGVYYVKITHYYWEEIGKEYVLRNTFLQSGYYEKEENDSYKTATDLMVGKVHNGTLNSNNDKDFWKITRRRPHT
;
A
#
# COMPACT_ATOMS: atom_id res chain seq x y z
N MET A 1 25.47 14.61 -37.13
CA MET A 1 25.62 15.93 -36.46
C MET A 1 24.22 16.40 -36.10
N LYS A 2 23.76 16.09 -34.88
CA LYS A 2 22.48 16.56 -34.38
C LYS A 2 22.60 18.00 -33.90
N LYS A 3 21.79 18.90 -34.43
CA LYS A 3 21.78 20.32 -34.04
C LYS A 3 20.93 20.43 -32.76
N LYS A 4 21.58 20.79 -31.65
CA LYS A 4 20.90 21.18 -30.42
C LYS A 4 20.27 22.57 -30.62
N LEU A 5 18.95 22.65 -30.52
CA LEU A 5 18.22 23.90 -30.42
C LEU A 5 18.07 24.28 -28.95
N TYR A 6 18.82 25.25 -28.48
CA TYR A 6 18.59 25.87 -27.19
C TYR A 6 17.63 27.05 -27.38
N SER A 7 16.46 26.99 -26.78
CA SER A 7 15.56 28.13 -26.67
C SER A 7 15.69 28.72 -25.27
N ALA A 8 16.35 29.90 -25.18
CA ALA A 8 16.36 30.71 -23.97
C ALA A 8 15.13 31.62 -23.98
N ILE A 9 14.27 31.54 -22.99
CA ILE A 9 13.15 32.45 -22.79
C ILE A 9 13.45 33.35 -21.60
N LEU A 10 13.51 34.66 -21.88
CA LEU A 10 13.70 35.75 -20.92
C LEU A 10 12.44 35.88 -20.03
N ALA A 11 12.63 35.87 -18.73
CA ALA A 11 11.60 36.24 -17.76
C ALA A 11 11.44 37.77 -17.74
N SER A 12 10.25 38.26 -18.07
CA SER A 12 9.87 39.66 -17.86
C SER A 12 9.08 39.78 -16.59
N ILE A 13 9.68 40.33 -15.54
CA ILE A 13 8.98 40.71 -14.29
C ILE A 13 8.28 42.04 -14.54
N MET A 14 6.97 42.07 -14.55
CA MET A 14 6.18 43.31 -14.54
C MET A 14 5.58 43.50 -13.13
N VAL A 15 6.15 44.47 -12.41
CA VAL A 15 5.61 44.95 -11.14
C VAL A 15 4.53 45.98 -11.47
N ILE A 16 3.29 45.71 -11.13
CA ILE A 16 2.20 46.67 -11.13
C ILE A 16 1.67 46.84 -9.72
N GLY A 17 1.66 48.06 -9.24
CA GLY A 17 1.34 48.47 -7.90
C GLY A 17 -0.11 48.26 -7.48
N SER A 18 -0.27 48.26 -6.18
CA SER A 18 -1.46 48.02 -5.38
C SER A 18 -2.68 48.83 -5.74
N ILE A 19 -3.82 48.13 -5.95
CA ILE A 19 -5.17 48.61 -5.60
C ILE A 19 -5.99 47.43 -5.11
N CYS A 20 -6.43 47.59 -3.87
CA CYS A 20 -7.51 46.93 -3.15
C CYS A 20 -8.02 45.51 -3.58
N GLY A 21 -7.61 44.52 -2.87
CA GLY A 21 -8.47 43.51 -2.24
C GLY A 21 -9.27 42.54 -3.12
N VAL A 22 -8.66 41.78 -4.04
CA VAL A 22 -9.09 40.42 -4.39
C VAL A 22 -7.80 39.65 -4.73
N ALA A 23 -7.44 38.66 -3.90
CA ALA A 23 -6.36 37.76 -4.25
C ALA A 23 -6.86 36.86 -5.39
N ILE A 24 -6.49 37.19 -6.61
CA ILE A 24 -6.61 36.28 -7.75
C ILE A 24 -5.51 35.23 -7.53
N PRO A 25 -5.83 33.93 -7.45
CA PRO A 25 -4.80 32.92 -7.41
C PRO A 25 -3.98 33.04 -8.71
N VAL A 26 -2.73 33.45 -8.60
CA VAL A 26 -1.77 33.34 -9.69
C VAL A 26 -1.54 31.85 -9.88
N TYR A 27 -2.22 31.28 -10.84
CA TYR A 27 -1.84 29.96 -11.35
C TYR A 27 -0.44 30.14 -11.93
N ALA A 28 0.56 29.54 -11.28
CA ALA A 28 1.88 29.44 -11.86
C ALA A 28 1.71 28.76 -13.24
N LYS A 29 2.14 29.44 -14.29
CA LYS A 29 2.15 28.88 -15.64
C LYS A 29 3.13 27.71 -15.59
N GLU A 30 2.62 26.47 -15.71
CA GLU A 30 3.46 25.29 -15.79
C GLU A 30 4.42 25.46 -16.97
N GLU A 31 5.71 25.59 -16.68
CA GLU A 31 6.74 25.53 -17.72
C GLU A 31 6.85 24.07 -18.15
N THR A 32 6.45 23.79 -19.38
CA THR A 32 6.67 22.49 -20.02
C THR A 32 8.15 22.36 -20.30
N LYS A 33 8.87 21.65 -19.45
CA LYS A 33 10.28 21.30 -19.70
C LYS A 33 10.30 19.96 -20.41
N ILE A 34 10.56 19.94 -21.70
CA ILE A 34 10.88 18.72 -22.43
C ILE A 34 12.29 18.33 -22.02
N ILE A 35 12.43 17.18 -21.38
CA ILE A 35 13.71 16.61 -20.94
C ILE A 35 13.97 15.42 -21.85
N ASP A 36 15.09 15.45 -22.59
CA ASP A 36 15.58 14.35 -23.40
C ASP A 36 16.89 13.85 -22.77
N GLY A 37 17.08 12.53 -22.72
CA GLY A 37 18.29 11.90 -22.19
C GLY A 37 18.14 11.32 -20.77
N ASN A 38 16.90 11.07 -20.32
CA ASN A 38 16.57 10.35 -19.08
C ASN A 38 16.23 8.86 -19.31
N ASP A 39 16.84 8.22 -20.30
CA ASP A 39 16.54 6.89 -20.82
C ASP A 39 16.99 5.74 -19.91
N SER A 40 17.47 6.02 -18.71
CA SER A 40 17.96 4.99 -17.77
C SER A 40 17.80 5.40 -16.30
N TYR A 41 17.90 4.46 -15.39
CA TYR A 41 17.91 4.73 -13.95
C TYR A 41 19.01 5.72 -13.52
N ASP A 42 20.18 5.67 -14.17
CA ASP A 42 21.31 6.57 -13.85
C ASP A 42 21.03 7.99 -14.29
N THR A 43 20.41 8.16 -15.45
CA THR A 43 20.08 9.46 -16.06
C THR A 43 18.69 9.97 -15.66
N ALA A 44 17.95 9.22 -14.83
CA ALA A 44 16.59 9.55 -14.42
C ALA A 44 16.45 10.99 -13.91
N THR A 45 15.44 11.68 -14.41
CA THR A 45 15.10 13.05 -14.00
C THR A 45 14.57 13.08 -12.57
N TYR A 46 15.08 13.99 -11.75
CA TYR A 46 14.62 14.16 -10.39
C TYR A 46 13.27 14.90 -10.36
N LEU A 47 12.27 14.27 -9.70
CA LEU A 47 10.97 14.89 -9.46
C LEU A 47 10.92 15.50 -8.06
N ASP A 48 10.45 16.73 -7.96
CA ASP A 48 10.07 17.28 -6.67
C ASP A 48 8.82 16.56 -6.13
N ILE A 49 8.82 16.25 -4.85
CA ILE A 49 7.65 15.77 -4.17
C ILE A 49 6.55 16.83 -4.25
N ASN A 50 5.32 16.42 -4.60
CA ASN A 50 4.20 17.33 -4.92
C ASN A 50 4.46 18.21 -6.16
N GLY A 51 5.28 17.73 -7.09
CA GLY A 51 5.58 18.37 -8.37
C GLY A 51 4.69 17.90 -9.52
N SER A 52 4.76 18.63 -10.63
CA SER A 52 4.12 18.26 -11.90
C SER A 52 5.11 18.48 -13.04
N TYR A 53 5.28 17.47 -13.90
CA TYR A 53 6.25 17.46 -15.00
C TYR A 53 5.57 16.98 -16.27
N SER A 54 5.90 17.59 -17.39
CA SER A 54 5.35 17.17 -18.68
C SER A 54 6.48 16.84 -19.64
N ASP A 55 6.27 15.78 -20.42
CA ASP A 55 7.22 15.32 -21.41
C ASP A 55 6.53 14.70 -22.63
N VAL A 56 7.31 14.17 -23.57
CA VAL A 56 6.90 13.42 -24.73
C VAL A 56 7.94 12.34 -25.01
N LEU A 57 7.52 11.16 -25.42
CA LEU A 57 8.43 10.17 -25.98
C LEU A 57 8.87 10.64 -27.39
N ALA A 58 10.17 10.82 -27.61
CA ALA A 58 10.73 11.36 -28.84
C ALA A 58 10.62 10.41 -30.04
N ASP A 59 10.71 9.10 -29.79
CA ASP A 59 10.53 8.05 -30.79
C ASP A 59 10.00 6.74 -30.13
N SER A 60 9.90 5.67 -30.91
CA SER A 60 9.34 4.40 -30.45
C SER A 60 10.24 3.63 -29.45
N ASP A 61 11.52 3.95 -29.41
CA ASP A 61 12.51 3.30 -28.55
C ASP A 61 12.82 4.14 -27.29
N ASP A 62 12.23 5.34 -27.23
CA ASP A 62 12.40 6.28 -26.12
C ASP A 62 11.72 5.80 -24.84
N VAL A 63 12.43 5.98 -23.73
CA VAL A 63 12.01 5.55 -22.40
C VAL A 63 12.38 6.61 -21.37
N ASP A 64 11.42 7.23 -20.76
CA ASP A 64 11.65 8.25 -19.75
C ASP A 64 11.71 7.66 -18.35
N PHE A 65 12.79 7.94 -17.62
CA PHE A 65 12.94 7.60 -16.22
C PHE A 65 12.90 8.83 -15.33
N TYR A 66 12.08 8.75 -14.31
CA TYR A 66 11.99 9.76 -13.25
C TYR A 66 12.34 9.13 -11.92
N LYS A 67 12.85 9.93 -10.97
CA LYS A 67 13.17 9.48 -9.62
C LYS A 67 12.79 10.52 -8.57
N LEU A 68 12.41 10.03 -7.40
CA LEU A 68 12.12 10.85 -6.22
C LEU A 68 12.56 10.13 -4.94
N THR A 69 12.74 10.89 -3.87
CA THR A 69 13.14 10.36 -2.56
C THR A 69 12.32 11.05 -1.48
N PRO A 70 11.35 10.38 -0.86
CA PRO A 70 10.57 10.95 0.23
C PRO A 70 11.42 11.24 1.47
N ASP A 71 11.12 12.34 2.15
CA ASP A 71 11.78 12.76 3.39
C ASP A 71 11.15 12.17 4.66
N SER A 72 10.08 11.41 4.51
CA SER A 72 9.32 10.74 5.57
C SER A 72 8.62 9.49 5.03
N ASN A 73 8.08 8.66 5.93
CA ASN A 73 7.17 7.58 5.53
C ASN A 73 5.81 8.16 5.13
N GLY A 74 5.08 7.46 4.26
CA GLY A 74 3.74 7.89 3.87
C GLY A 74 3.24 7.35 2.55
N LYS A 75 2.12 7.91 2.08
CA LYS A 75 1.47 7.59 0.83
C LYS A 75 2.03 8.46 -0.30
N LEU A 76 2.57 7.81 -1.32
CA LEU A 76 2.92 8.44 -2.59
C LEU A 76 1.82 8.13 -3.60
N SER A 77 1.18 9.19 -4.11
CA SER A 77 0.23 9.10 -5.22
C SER A 77 0.88 9.64 -6.48
N ILE A 78 0.69 8.92 -7.59
CA ILE A 78 1.19 9.29 -8.91
C ILE A 78 -0.01 9.41 -9.84
N HIS A 79 -0.17 10.57 -10.46
CA HIS A 79 -1.18 10.80 -11.47
C HIS A 79 -0.51 10.95 -12.83
N PHE A 80 -1.05 10.25 -13.81
CA PHE A 80 -0.64 10.36 -15.21
C PHE A 80 -1.71 11.10 -15.99
N GLY A 81 -1.32 12.19 -16.64
CA GLY A 81 -2.21 13.01 -17.47
C GLY A 81 -1.83 12.91 -18.93
N HIS A 82 -2.82 12.86 -19.82
CA HIS A 82 -2.63 12.91 -21.26
C HIS A 82 -3.83 13.58 -21.93
N THR A 83 -3.74 13.83 -23.23
CA THR A 83 -4.90 14.28 -24.01
C THR A 83 -5.60 13.07 -24.62
N TYR A 84 -6.92 13.04 -24.53
CA TYR A 84 -7.75 11.97 -25.11
C TYR A 84 -7.48 11.78 -26.61
N GLY A 85 -7.54 10.52 -27.04
CA GLY A 85 -7.47 10.10 -28.44
C GLY A 85 -8.18 8.76 -28.62
N ASP A 86 -8.62 8.45 -29.84
CA ASP A 86 -9.41 7.23 -30.11
C ASP A 86 -8.57 5.94 -30.28
N SER A 87 -7.28 5.96 -29.90
CA SER A 87 -6.38 4.81 -30.04
C SER A 87 -6.29 3.96 -28.78
N SER A 88 -6.08 2.66 -28.98
CA SER A 88 -5.71 1.72 -27.90
C SER A 88 -4.20 1.73 -27.60
N ASP A 89 -3.42 2.47 -28.36
CA ASP A 89 -2.01 2.71 -28.08
C ASP A 89 -1.89 3.77 -26.98
N GLY A 90 -0.72 3.89 -26.38
CA GLY A 90 -0.52 4.82 -25.30
C GLY A 90 0.80 4.59 -24.59
N TRP A 91 0.77 4.53 -23.28
CA TRP A 91 1.95 4.42 -22.43
C TRP A 91 1.84 3.21 -21.51
N GLU A 92 2.99 2.65 -21.17
CA GLU A 92 3.16 1.74 -20.06
C GLU A 92 3.96 2.47 -18.99
N VAL A 93 3.39 2.61 -17.80
CA VAL A 93 3.96 3.34 -16.67
C VAL A 93 4.25 2.39 -15.53
N ILE A 94 5.53 2.24 -15.19
CA ILE A 94 5.99 1.27 -14.21
C ILE A 94 6.63 2.01 -13.04
N THR A 95 6.25 1.65 -11.83
CA THR A 95 6.83 2.21 -10.60
C THR A 95 7.77 1.21 -9.95
N TYR A 96 8.95 1.67 -9.54
CA TYR A 96 9.95 0.84 -8.88
C TYR A 96 10.39 1.45 -7.55
N LYS A 97 10.79 0.59 -6.61
CA LYS A 97 11.60 0.94 -5.46
C LYS A 97 13.03 0.44 -5.68
N TYR A 98 14.02 1.27 -5.37
CA TYR A 98 15.42 0.84 -5.35
C TYR A 98 15.81 0.44 -3.93
N GLN A 99 16.19 -0.82 -3.75
CA GLN A 99 16.60 -1.38 -2.47
C GLN A 99 17.69 -2.44 -2.69
N ASP A 100 18.73 -2.40 -1.85
CA ASP A 100 19.82 -3.39 -1.79
C ASP A 100 20.54 -3.65 -3.14
N GLY A 101 20.56 -2.64 -4.03
CA GLY A 101 21.19 -2.72 -5.35
C GLY A 101 20.25 -3.18 -6.47
N GLU A 102 18.98 -3.45 -6.15
CA GLU A 102 17.99 -3.94 -7.09
C GLU A 102 16.84 -2.95 -7.27
N TYR A 103 16.18 -2.99 -8.44
CA TYR A 103 14.98 -2.25 -8.76
C TYR A 103 13.77 -3.17 -8.65
N LEU A 104 13.02 -3.03 -7.58
CA LEU A 104 11.84 -3.83 -7.27
C LEU A 104 10.63 -3.18 -7.92
N GLU A 105 9.95 -3.87 -8.82
CA GLU A 105 8.74 -3.39 -9.47
C GLU A 105 7.56 -3.41 -8.48
N LEU A 106 6.94 -2.27 -8.28
CA LEU A 106 5.77 -2.12 -7.42
C LEU A 106 4.48 -2.16 -8.22
N SER A 107 4.41 -1.46 -9.35
CA SER A 107 3.22 -1.45 -10.20
C SER A 107 3.60 -1.34 -11.67
N ASP A 108 2.73 -1.86 -12.53
CA ASP A 108 2.78 -1.73 -13.99
C ASP A 108 1.37 -1.41 -14.50
N THR A 109 1.22 -0.27 -15.16
CA THR A 109 -0.07 0.23 -15.62
C THR A 109 0.00 0.61 -17.10
N VAL A 110 -0.85 0.00 -17.90
CA VAL A 110 -1.05 0.39 -19.29
C VAL A 110 -2.12 1.49 -19.35
N ILE A 111 -1.80 2.60 -19.98
CA ILE A 111 -2.66 3.77 -20.17
C ILE A 111 -2.85 3.97 -21.66
N GLN A 112 -4.08 3.81 -22.14
CA GLN A 112 -4.40 3.99 -23.55
C GLN A 112 -4.87 5.42 -23.83
N LEU A 113 -4.64 5.92 -25.04
CA LEU A 113 -5.08 7.26 -25.44
C LEU A 113 -6.60 7.47 -25.30
N LYS A 114 -7.38 6.40 -25.41
CA LYS A 114 -8.85 6.41 -25.23
C LYS A 114 -9.30 6.37 -23.77
N ASP A 115 -8.38 6.20 -22.83
CA ASP A 115 -8.69 6.20 -21.40
C ASP A 115 -8.96 7.64 -20.91
N ASN A 116 -9.32 7.79 -19.66
CA ASN A 116 -9.51 9.10 -19.04
C ASN A 116 -8.21 9.93 -19.11
N GLU A 117 -8.33 11.23 -19.35
CA GLU A 117 -7.18 12.14 -19.48
C GLU A 117 -6.34 12.29 -18.21
N ASN A 118 -6.86 11.87 -17.05
CA ASN A 118 -6.15 11.86 -15.78
C ASN A 118 -6.39 10.52 -15.10
N ILE A 119 -5.33 9.76 -14.92
CA ILE A 119 -5.34 8.43 -14.32
C ILE A 119 -4.51 8.46 -13.04
N GLU A 120 -5.08 7.99 -11.96
CA GLU A 120 -4.35 7.73 -10.72
C GLU A 120 -3.78 6.31 -10.79
N LEU A 121 -2.45 6.21 -10.65
CA LEU A 121 -1.75 4.94 -10.57
C LEU A 121 -1.94 4.33 -9.17
N PRO A 122 -1.68 3.02 -8.99
CA PRO A 122 -1.69 2.41 -7.66
C PRO A 122 -0.84 3.22 -6.67
N PHE A 123 -1.36 3.44 -5.48
CA PHE A 123 -0.66 4.16 -4.43
C PHE A 123 0.56 3.37 -3.94
N VAL A 124 1.59 4.06 -3.52
CA VAL A 124 2.80 3.42 -2.99
C VAL A 124 2.99 3.78 -1.53
N GLY A 125 3.11 2.77 -0.69
CA GLY A 125 3.56 2.90 0.69
C GLY A 125 5.04 3.25 0.76
N ALA A 126 5.34 4.55 0.73
CA ALA A 126 6.71 5.01 0.58
C ALA A 126 7.44 5.16 1.91
N GLN A 127 8.72 4.77 1.93
CA GLN A 127 9.61 4.81 3.08
C GLN A 127 10.58 5.99 2.99
N GLN A 128 10.84 6.61 4.13
CA GLN A 128 11.80 7.71 4.27
C GLN A 128 13.18 7.34 3.71
N GLY A 129 13.70 8.21 2.83
CA GLY A 129 15.05 8.07 2.27
C GLY A 129 15.22 7.01 1.20
N CYS A 130 14.19 6.18 0.93
CA CYS A 130 14.22 5.24 -0.18
C CYS A 130 14.03 5.95 -1.52
N LYS A 131 14.66 5.41 -2.57
CA LYS A 131 14.52 5.95 -3.92
C LYS A 131 13.40 5.21 -4.65
N TYR A 132 12.50 5.98 -5.25
CA TYR A 132 11.46 5.49 -6.12
C TYR A 132 11.69 5.98 -7.53
N TYR A 133 11.38 5.14 -8.52
CA TYR A 133 11.52 5.44 -9.93
C TYR A 133 10.18 5.25 -10.63
N ILE A 134 9.92 6.10 -11.60
CA ILE A 134 8.79 5.98 -12.52
C ILE A 134 9.38 5.86 -13.91
N LYS A 135 9.04 4.78 -14.61
CA LYS A 135 9.44 4.54 -15.99
C LYS A 135 8.23 4.71 -16.88
N VAL A 136 8.37 5.52 -17.92
CA VAL A 136 7.35 5.71 -18.96
C VAL A 136 7.92 5.24 -20.28
N LYS A 137 7.21 4.36 -20.97
CA LYS A 137 7.56 3.92 -22.33
C LYS A 137 6.31 3.82 -23.19
N GLY A 138 6.49 3.74 -24.51
CA GLY A 138 5.39 3.51 -25.44
C GLY A 138 4.74 2.14 -25.24
N TYR A 139 3.41 2.11 -25.26
CA TYR A 139 2.59 0.92 -25.37
C TYR A 139 1.96 0.91 -26.76
N TYR A 140 2.48 0.08 -27.68
CA TYR A 140 2.29 0.19 -29.13
C TYR A 140 2.73 1.56 -29.69
N GLY A 141 2.52 1.91 -30.93
CA GLY A 141 3.30 2.95 -31.60
C GLY A 141 2.83 4.41 -31.44
N ASP A 142 1.64 4.71 -30.96
CA ASP A 142 1.03 6.05 -31.09
C ASP A 142 1.32 7.04 -29.95
N ALA A 143 2.08 6.65 -28.91
CA ALA A 143 2.47 7.58 -27.83
C ALA A 143 3.59 8.55 -28.24
N VAL A 144 4.27 8.30 -29.35
CA VAL A 144 5.38 9.14 -29.85
C VAL A 144 4.92 10.57 -30.12
N ASN A 145 5.67 11.53 -29.61
CA ASN A 145 5.36 12.97 -29.67
C ASN A 145 4.00 13.36 -29.06
N LYS A 146 3.36 12.47 -28.30
CA LYS A 146 2.19 12.84 -27.50
C LYS A 146 2.63 13.32 -26.12
N LYS A 147 2.12 14.50 -25.75
CA LYS A 147 2.41 15.06 -24.42
C LYS A 147 1.75 14.24 -23.34
N TYR A 148 2.51 13.88 -22.31
CA TYR A 148 2.00 13.36 -21.05
C TYR A 148 2.44 14.25 -19.88
N THR A 149 1.84 14.04 -18.73
CA THR A 149 2.19 14.74 -17.48
C THR A 149 2.23 13.74 -16.35
N ILE A 150 3.30 13.76 -15.56
CA ILE A 150 3.39 13.05 -14.28
C ILE A 150 3.23 14.08 -13.17
N LYS A 151 2.26 13.85 -12.30
CA LYS A 151 2.08 14.63 -11.07
C LYS A 151 2.22 13.71 -9.88
N THR A 152 3.09 14.07 -8.94
CA THR A 152 3.25 13.36 -7.68
C THR A 152 2.61 14.15 -6.56
N THR A 153 1.96 13.45 -5.62
CA THR A 153 1.52 13.98 -4.34
C THR A 153 1.95 13.04 -3.23
N PHE A 154 2.36 13.60 -2.09
CA PHE A 154 2.83 12.82 -0.97
C PHE A 154 2.15 13.24 0.33
N THR A 155 1.57 12.26 1.02
CA THR A 155 0.95 12.46 2.33
C THR A 155 1.75 11.72 3.38
N ARG A 156 2.36 12.46 4.32
CA ARG A 156 3.13 11.87 5.42
C ARG A 156 2.24 11.04 6.33
N SER A 157 2.65 9.81 6.59
CA SER A 157 1.95 8.90 7.51
C SER A 157 2.90 7.79 7.99
N GLU A 158 2.97 7.58 9.29
CA GLU A 158 3.61 6.38 9.85
C GLU A 158 2.68 5.16 9.83
N GLN A 159 1.41 5.38 9.48
CA GLN A 159 0.32 4.40 9.48
C GLN A 159 -0.14 4.06 8.05
N TYR A 160 0.71 4.27 7.07
CA TYR A 160 0.58 3.70 5.74
C TYR A 160 1.54 2.50 5.64
N GLU A 161 1.17 1.49 4.87
CA GLU A 161 2.05 0.35 4.61
C GLU A 161 3.43 0.78 4.10
N LYS A 162 4.39 -0.12 4.16
CA LYS A 162 5.77 0.18 3.75
C LYS A 162 6.22 -0.82 2.70
N GLU A 163 6.12 -0.44 1.44
CA GLU A 163 6.51 -1.27 0.34
C GLU A 163 8.03 -1.48 0.23
N GLU A 164 8.48 -2.69 -0.10
CA GLU A 164 7.66 -3.89 -0.31
C GLU A 164 7.52 -4.64 1.02
N ASN A 165 6.30 -5.15 1.32
CA ASN A 165 5.97 -5.91 2.53
C ASN A 165 5.47 -7.32 2.20
N ASN A 166 5.89 -7.88 1.05
CA ASN A 166 5.40 -9.13 0.46
C ASN A 166 5.88 -10.40 1.17
N SER A 167 6.72 -10.27 2.20
CA SER A 167 7.26 -11.41 2.96
C SER A 167 7.15 -11.19 4.47
N TYR A 168 7.18 -12.28 5.23
CA TYR A 168 7.18 -12.17 6.70
C TYR A 168 8.41 -11.43 7.26
N SER A 169 9.52 -11.43 6.53
CA SER A 169 10.75 -10.71 6.90
C SER A 169 10.71 -9.22 6.60
N SER A 170 9.91 -8.82 5.61
CA SER A 170 9.69 -7.41 5.21
C SER A 170 8.35 -6.85 5.68
N ALA A 171 7.60 -7.61 6.49
CA ALA A 171 6.27 -7.24 6.96
C ALA A 171 6.23 -5.84 7.60
N THR A 172 5.19 -5.08 7.29
CA THR A 172 4.92 -3.79 7.94
C THR A 172 4.63 -3.99 9.42
N GLU A 173 5.45 -3.41 10.30
CA GLU A 173 5.25 -3.47 11.76
C GLU A 173 4.01 -2.66 12.15
N MET A 174 3.00 -3.33 12.68
CA MET A 174 1.76 -2.72 13.13
C MET A 174 1.68 -2.71 14.66
N GLY A 175 1.76 -1.52 15.25
CA GLY A 175 1.62 -1.37 16.71
C GLY A 175 0.25 -1.81 17.23
N MET A 176 0.19 -2.14 18.54
CA MET A 176 -1.10 -2.43 19.18
C MET A 176 -1.99 -1.17 19.24
N ASN A 177 -3.30 -1.36 19.09
CA ASN A 177 -4.30 -0.29 19.08
C ASN A 177 -4.03 0.76 18.00
N SER A 178 -3.64 0.32 16.83
CA SER A 178 -3.31 1.17 15.69
C SER A 178 -4.17 0.88 14.47
N THR A 179 -4.14 1.80 13.52
CA THR A 179 -4.83 1.71 12.24
C THR A 179 -3.83 1.94 11.13
N TYR A 180 -3.82 1.08 10.13
CA TYR A 180 -2.96 1.20 8.96
C TYR A 180 -3.81 1.20 7.69
N THR A 181 -3.35 1.93 6.69
CA THR A 181 -3.92 1.93 5.34
C THR A 181 -2.94 1.24 4.40
N GLY A 182 -3.45 0.48 3.46
CA GLY A 182 -2.64 -0.19 2.45
C GLY A 182 -3.38 -0.32 1.13
N THR A 183 -2.65 -0.80 0.12
CA THR A 183 -3.12 -1.03 -1.25
C THR A 183 -2.38 -2.19 -1.88
N LEU A 184 -3.09 -3.07 -2.56
CA LEU A 184 -2.43 -4.06 -3.41
C LEU A 184 -2.05 -3.41 -4.75
N ASN A 185 -0.76 -3.30 -5.03
CA ASN A 185 -0.20 -2.49 -6.12
C ASN A 185 -0.17 -3.19 -7.48
N ASN A 186 -0.13 -4.50 -7.49
CA ASN A 186 -0.14 -5.34 -8.69
C ASN A 186 -0.75 -6.73 -8.39
N LYS A 187 -0.93 -7.55 -9.41
CA LYS A 187 -1.58 -8.87 -9.31
C LYS A 187 -0.87 -9.90 -8.42
N SER A 188 0.42 -9.72 -8.18
CA SER A 188 1.24 -10.60 -7.34
C SER A 188 1.53 -10.00 -5.97
N ASP A 189 1.00 -8.84 -5.70
CA ASP A 189 1.23 -8.12 -4.46
C ASP A 189 0.59 -8.81 -3.25
N VAL A 190 1.30 -8.74 -2.14
CA VAL A 190 0.95 -9.40 -0.88
C VAL A 190 1.33 -8.49 0.27
N ASP A 191 0.36 -7.93 0.94
CA ASP A 191 0.62 -7.11 2.13
C ASP A 191 0.69 -7.97 3.38
N ILE A 192 1.81 -7.91 4.08
CA ILE A 192 1.98 -8.59 5.36
C ILE A 192 2.22 -7.57 6.47
N TYR A 193 1.36 -7.64 7.48
CA TYR A 193 1.50 -6.87 8.72
C TYR A 193 1.94 -7.78 9.86
N ARG A 194 2.83 -7.27 10.70
CA ARG A 194 3.32 -7.97 11.88
C ARG A 194 2.86 -7.27 13.15
N ILE A 195 2.24 -8.02 14.05
CA ILE A 195 1.72 -7.54 15.33
C ILE A 195 2.40 -8.32 16.46
N ILE A 196 2.92 -7.61 17.45
CA ILE A 196 3.42 -8.22 18.70
C ILE A 196 2.47 -7.86 19.82
N SER A 197 1.88 -8.88 20.46
CA SER A 197 0.97 -8.68 21.58
C SER A 197 1.71 -8.15 22.81
N SER A 198 1.14 -7.12 23.46
CA SER A 198 1.67 -6.54 24.69
C SER A 198 1.34 -7.34 25.96
N GLY A 199 0.50 -8.38 25.86
CA GLY A 199 0.06 -9.18 26.99
C GLY A 199 -0.86 -10.34 26.58
N ASP A 200 -1.32 -11.10 27.58
CA ASP A 200 -2.42 -12.06 27.36
C ASP A 200 -3.74 -11.31 27.21
N GLY A 201 -4.59 -11.75 26.27
CA GLY A 201 -5.89 -11.11 26.06
C GLY A 201 -6.49 -11.39 24.70
N LYS A 202 -7.30 -10.42 24.23
CA LYS A 202 -8.00 -10.49 22.95
C LYS A 202 -7.48 -9.44 22.00
N ILE A 203 -7.05 -9.85 20.81
CA ILE A 203 -6.87 -8.95 19.66
C ILE A 203 -8.15 -9.00 18.82
N ALA A 204 -8.71 -7.83 18.50
CA ALA A 204 -9.77 -7.68 17.53
C ALA A 204 -9.21 -6.93 16.31
N LEU A 205 -9.47 -7.47 15.13
CA LEU A 205 -9.08 -6.89 13.84
C LEU A 205 -10.32 -6.52 13.04
N THR A 206 -10.35 -5.31 12.48
CA THR A 206 -11.34 -4.92 11.47
C THR A 206 -10.64 -4.59 10.17
N PHE A 207 -11.26 -5.01 9.07
CA PHE A 207 -10.87 -4.67 7.72
C PHE A 207 -11.94 -3.72 7.16
N GLU A 208 -11.52 -2.55 6.68
CA GLU A 208 -12.43 -1.54 6.14
C GLU A 208 -12.09 -1.30 4.66
N HIS A 209 -13.09 -1.14 3.83
CA HIS A 209 -12.95 -0.90 2.39
C HIS A 209 -14.12 -0.06 1.87
N THR A 210 -14.00 0.46 0.65
CA THR A 210 -15.11 1.12 -0.02
C THR A 210 -16.04 0.10 -0.64
N TYR A 211 -17.34 0.23 -0.40
CA TYR A 211 -18.36 -0.64 -0.98
C TYR A 211 -18.42 -0.51 -2.50
N ALA A 212 -18.56 -1.65 -3.18
CA ALA A 212 -18.91 -1.73 -4.60
C ALA A 212 -19.75 -3.01 -4.83
N GLU A 213 -20.66 -2.98 -5.80
CA GLU A 213 -21.43 -4.17 -6.20
C GLU A 213 -20.55 -5.15 -7.01
N ASP A 214 -19.48 -5.63 -6.41
CA ASP A 214 -18.51 -6.53 -7.01
C ASP A 214 -18.22 -7.71 -6.08
N SER A 215 -18.01 -8.90 -6.65
CA SER A 215 -17.62 -10.10 -5.91
C SER A 215 -16.11 -10.30 -5.83
N SER A 216 -15.32 -9.42 -6.44
CA SER A 216 -13.88 -9.32 -6.18
C SER A 216 -13.63 -8.71 -4.81
N GLY A 217 -12.43 -8.86 -4.27
CA GLY A 217 -12.11 -8.37 -2.94
C GLY A 217 -10.75 -8.86 -2.47
N TRP A 218 -10.67 -9.09 -1.19
CA TRP A 218 -9.43 -9.46 -0.52
C TRP A 218 -9.55 -10.82 0.16
N ASN A 219 -8.45 -11.56 0.17
CA ASN A 219 -8.27 -12.72 1.03
C ASN A 219 -7.40 -12.32 2.21
N VAL A 220 -7.94 -12.34 3.42
CA VAL A 220 -7.28 -11.91 4.65
C VAL A 220 -7.02 -13.13 5.53
N ILE A 221 -5.74 -13.46 5.74
CA ILE A 221 -5.33 -14.63 6.50
C ILE A 221 -4.57 -14.18 7.74
N ILE A 222 -4.93 -14.73 8.88
CA ILE A 222 -4.26 -14.44 10.16
C ILE A 222 -3.42 -15.64 10.56
N TYR A 223 -2.15 -15.38 10.89
CA TYR A 223 -1.22 -16.38 11.37
C TYR A 223 -0.70 -16.03 12.77
N ARG A 224 -0.42 -17.07 13.56
CA ARG A 224 0.47 -16.98 14.70
C ARG A 224 1.83 -17.55 14.31
N TYR A 225 2.90 -16.87 14.71
CA TYR A 225 4.25 -17.43 14.59
C TYR A 225 4.71 -17.95 15.95
N ALA A 226 4.96 -19.27 16.05
CA ALA A 226 5.44 -19.91 17.24
C ALA A 226 6.32 -21.12 16.89
N ASN A 227 7.37 -21.37 17.66
CA ASN A 227 8.27 -22.52 17.51
C ASN A 227 8.91 -22.65 16.11
N GLY A 228 9.07 -21.54 15.38
CA GLY A 228 9.64 -21.54 14.03
C GLY A 228 8.62 -21.80 12.91
N GLU A 229 7.32 -21.89 13.22
CA GLU A 229 6.26 -22.21 12.29
C GLU A 229 5.19 -21.12 12.26
N TYR A 230 4.57 -20.94 11.09
CA TYR A 230 3.39 -20.07 10.88
C TYR A 230 2.13 -20.93 10.93
N GLN A 231 1.33 -20.70 11.93
CA GLN A 231 0.08 -21.41 12.19
C GLN A 231 -1.07 -20.54 11.75
N GLU A 232 -1.86 -20.99 10.78
CA GLU A 232 -3.05 -20.28 10.31
C GLU A 232 -4.15 -20.35 11.39
N LEU A 233 -4.61 -19.18 11.82
CA LEU A 233 -5.73 -19.05 12.76
C LEU A 233 -7.04 -18.83 12.02
N SER A 234 -7.08 -17.95 11.02
CA SER A 234 -8.28 -17.71 10.22
C SER A 234 -7.93 -17.37 8.78
N ASN A 235 -8.91 -17.57 7.89
CA ASN A 235 -8.81 -17.25 6.47
C ASN A 235 -10.18 -16.75 6.00
N GLU A 236 -10.29 -15.46 5.73
CA GLU A 236 -11.52 -14.78 5.39
C GLU A 236 -11.46 -14.19 4.00
N ILE A 237 -12.51 -14.40 3.22
CA ILE A 237 -12.72 -13.70 1.94
C ILE A 237 -13.64 -12.52 2.23
N ILE A 238 -13.20 -11.33 1.85
CA ILE A 238 -13.94 -10.08 2.01
C ILE A 238 -14.19 -9.53 0.61
N GLU A 239 -15.41 -9.63 0.13
CA GLU A 239 -15.80 -9.11 -1.18
C GLU A 239 -16.15 -7.62 -1.07
N GLN A 240 -15.99 -6.85 -2.16
CA GLN A 240 -16.32 -5.41 -2.15
C GLN A 240 -17.80 -5.14 -1.88
N LYS A 241 -18.67 -6.10 -2.14
CA LYS A 241 -20.12 -6.04 -1.81
C LYS A 241 -20.45 -6.34 -0.35
N ASP A 242 -19.45 -6.77 0.44
CA ASP A 242 -19.63 -7.00 1.87
C ASP A 242 -19.75 -5.67 2.63
N SER A 243 -19.92 -5.75 3.93
CA SER A 243 -19.96 -4.56 4.79
C SER A 243 -18.64 -3.79 4.70
N GLU A 244 -18.71 -2.47 4.49
CA GLU A 244 -17.53 -1.57 4.45
C GLU A 244 -16.62 -1.69 5.68
N VAL A 245 -17.14 -2.23 6.78
CA VAL A 245 -16.39 -2.57 7.99
C VAL A 245 -16.63 -4.04 8.30
N TYR A 246 -15.63 -4.87 8.04
CA TYR A 246 -15.68 -6.30 8.27
C TYR A 246 -14.94 -6.66 9.56
N GLN A 247 -15.61 -7.31 10.51
CA GLN A 247 -15.01 -7.81 11.74
C GLN A 247 -14.40 -9.17 11.50
N LEU A 248 -13.07 -9.25 11.52
CA LEU A 248 -12.34 -10.52 11.48
C LEU A 248 -12.53 -11.31 12.79
N PRO A 249 -12.33 -12.63 12.79
CA PRO A 249 -12.37 -13.44 14.01
C PRO A 249 -11.45 -12.87 15.10
N TYR A 250 -11.89 -12.94 16.35
CA TYR A 250 -11.06 -12.48 17.47
C TYR A 250 -9.92 -13.48 17.75
N ILE A 251 -8.77 -12.97 18.13
CA ILE A 251 -7.58 -13.78 18.39
C ILE A 251 -7.32 -13.82 19.90
N GLY A 252 -7.21 -15.03 20.44
CA GLY A 252 -6.70 -15.27 21.78
C GLY A 252 -5.19 -15.05 21.84
N ALA A 253 -4.78 -13.90 22.37
CA ALA A 253 -3.38 -13.51 22.35
C ALA A 253 -2.62 -13.94 23.60
N VAL A 254 -1.35 -14.32 23.39
CA VAL A 254 -0.38 -14.56 24.45
C VAL A 254 0.61 -13.41 24.56
N SER A 255 1.12 -13.16 25.75
CA SER A 255 2.12 -12.11 25.98
C SER A 255 3.36 -12.31 25.10
N ASN A 256 3.78 -11.26 24.39
CA ASN A 256 4.84 -11.28 23.38
C ASN A 256 4.59 -12.25 22.21
N GLY A 257 3.35 -12.71 22.03
CA GLY A 257 2.94 -13.49 20.86
C GLY A 257 3.12 -12.67 19.57
N VAL A 258 3.61 -13.32 18.53
CA VAL A 258 3.80 -12.72 17.21
C VAL A 258 2.72 -13.20 16.28
N TYR A 259 2.00 -12.25 15.71
CA TYR A 259 0.89 -12.50 14.78
C TYR A 259 1.16 -11.79 13.47
N TYR A 260 0.68 -12.38 12.37
CA TYR A 260 0.77 -11.78 11.05
C TYR A 260 -0.62 -11.73 10.42
N VAL A 261 -0.90 -10.64 9.74
CA VAL A 261 -2.07 -10.51 8.87
C VAL A 261 -1.54 -10.43 7.46
N LYS A 262 -1.92 -11.39 6.63
CA LYS A 262 -1.58 -11.46 5.22
C LYS A 262 -2.79 -11.12 4.39
N ILE A 263 -2.66 -10.16 3.49
CA ILE A 263 -3.71 -9.69 2.60
C ILE A 263 -3.26 -9.95 1.17
N THR A 264 -4.13 -10.57 0.37
CA THR A 264 -3.92 -10.85 -1.05
C THR A 264 -5.20 -10.59 -1.82
N HIS A 265 -5.11 -10.52 -3.14
CA HIS A 265 -6.30 -10.46 -3.99
C HIS A 265 -7.21 -11.68 -3.85
N TYR A 266 -8.51 -11.41 -3.87
CA TYR A 266 -9.54 -12.39 -4.19
C TYR A 266 -10.22 -11.96 -5.48
N TYR A 267 -9.87 -12.60 -6.62
CA TYR A 267 -10.04 -12.09 -7.98
C TYR A 267 -9.20 -10.79 -8.23
N TRP A 268 -9.13 -10.26 -9.43
CA TRP A 268 -8.05 -9.37 -9.90
C TRP A 268 -8.35 -7.87 -9.89
N GLU A 269 -9.46 -7.42 -9.28
CA GLU A 269 -9.97 -6.05 -9.49
C GLU A 269 -9.63 -5.04 -8.38
N GLU A 270 -8.91 -5.44 -7.33
CA GLU A 270 -8.59 -4.57 -6.17
C GLU A 270 -7.31 -3.77 -6.31
N ILE A 271 -6.59 -3.90 -7.45
CA ILE A 271 -5.34 -3.16 -7.68
C ILE A 271 -5.58 -1.65 -7.52
N GLY A 272 -4.80 -1.03 -6.65
CA GLY A 272 -4.87 0.39 -6.35
C GLY A 272 -6.04 0.81 -5.44
N LYS A 273 -6.90 -0.12 -4.99
CA LYS A 273 -7.95 0.18 -4.01
C LYS A 273 -7.39 0.16 -2.60
N GLU A 274 -7.61 1.23 -1.86
CA GLU A 274 -7.20 1.32 -0.46
C GLU A 274 -8.09 0.47 0.44
N TYR A 275 -7.46 -0.18 1.40
CA TYR A 275 -8.11 -0.78 2.55
C TYR A 275 -7.56 -0.20 3.85
N VAL A 276 -8.30 -0.36 4.95
CA VAL A 276 -7.86 0.04 6.28
C VAL A 276 -7.90 -1.17 7.20
N LEU A 277 -6.76 -1.52 7.77
CA LEU A 277 -6.63 -2.56 8.80
C LEU A 277 -6.47 -1.90 10.17
N ARG A 278 -7.37 -2.21 11.09
CA ARG A 278 -7.33 -1.71 12.47
C ARG A 278 -7.19 -2.86 13.45
N ASN A 279 -6.32 -2.74 14.44
CA ASN A 279 -6.30 -3.62 15.57
C ASN A 279 -6.66 -2.92 16.87
N THR A 280 -7.34 -3.64 17.75
CA THR A 280 -7.55 -3.25 19.14
C THR A 280 -7.20 -4.41 20.05
N PHE A 281 -6.59 -4.12 21.20
CA PHE A 281 -6.18 -5.10 22.18
C PHE A 281 -6.90 -4.88 23.52
N LEU A 282 -7.52 -5.92 24.01
CA LEU A 282 -8.11 -5.97 25.36
C LEU A 282 -7.32 -6.96 26.21
N GLN A 283 -6.55 -6.46 27.16
CA GLN A 283 -5.84 -7.31 28.10
C GLN A 283 -6.79 -8.12 28.97
N SER A 284 -6.59 -9.44 29.02
CA SER A 284 -7.42 -10.35 29.81
C SER A 284 -6.68 -11.65 30.11
N GLY A 285 -6.59 -12.03 31.36
CA GLY A 285 -6.12 -13.35 31.76
C GLY A 285 -7.20 -14.45 31.65
N TYR A 286 -8.39 -14.11 31.15
CA TYR A 286 -9.54 -15.00 31.03
C TYR A 286 -10.03 -15.19 29.59
N TYR A 287 -9.24 -14.74 28.62
CA TYR A 287 -9.44 -15.07 27.21
C TYR A 287 -8.59 -16.29 26.87
N GLU A 288 -9.03 -17.08 25.90
CA GLU A 288 -8.23 -18.21 25.40
C GLU A 288 -6.84 -17.77 24.92
N LYS A 289 -5.98 -18.73 24.72
CA LYS A 289 -4.61 -18.50 24.25
C LYS A 289 -4.35 -19.36 23.04
N GLU A 290 -4.45 -18.78 21.87
CA GLU A 290 -4.19 -19.50 20.65
C GLU A 290 -2.69 -19.79 20.46
N GLU A 291 -2.33 -20.96 19.96
CA GLU A 291 -3.24 -22.04 19.52
C GLU A 291 -3.53 -22.97 20.73
N ASN A 292 -4.79 -23.39 20.89
CA ASN A 292 -5.22 -24.28 21.99
C ASN A 292 -5.92 -25.58 21.51
N ASP A 293 -5.61 -26.00 20.26
CA ASP A 293 -6.21 -27.12 19.53
C ASP A 293 -5.95 -28.52 20.10
N SER A 294 -5.23 -28.63 21.20
CA SER A 294 -4.84 -29.91 21.77
C SER A 294 -4.75 -29.92 23.31
N TYR A 295 -4.74 -31.12 23.91
CA TYR A 295 -4.51 -31.27 25.37
C TYR A 295 -3.19 -30.64 25.83
N LYS A 296 -2.18 -30.56 24.96
CA LYS A 296 -0.86 -30.03 25.29
C LYS A 296 -0.82 -28.50 25.28
N THR A 297 -1.65 -27.91 24.43
CA THR A 297 -1.74 -26.46 24.21
C THR A 297 -2.96 -25.84 24.92
N ALA A 298 -3.79 -26.68 25.59
CA ALA A 298 -5.02 -26.25 26.25
C ALA A 298 -4.86 -25.03 27.15
N THR A 299 -5.74 -24.05 26.97
CA THR A 299 -5.82 -22.86 27.83
C THR A 299 -6.24 -23.21 29.24
N ASP A 300 -5.54 -22.70 30.27
CA ASP A 300 -5.89 -22.91 31.65
C ASP A 300 -7.21 -22.23 32.02
N LEU A 301 -8.17 -22.99 32.51
CA LEU A 301 -9.48 -22.53 32.99
C LEU A 301 -9.46 -22.38 34.50
N MET A 302 -9.64 -21.18 34.99
CA MET A 302 -9.68 -20.86 36.42
C MET A 302 -11.09 -21.09 36.96
N VAL A 303 -11.22 -22.00 37.94
CA VAL A 303 -12.51 -22.33 38.57
C VAL A 303 -13.13 -21.08 39.19
N GLY A 304 -14.42 -20.87 38.92
CA GLY A 304 -15.20 -19.73 39.45
C GLY A 304 -14.97 -18.39 38.68
N LYS A 305 -14.32 -18.44 37.52
CA LYS A 305 -14.19 -17.31 36.61
C LYS A 305 -14.87 -17.59 35.28
N VAL A 306 -15.34 -16.54 34.63
CA VAL A 306 -15.84 -16.62 33.26
C VAL A 306 -14.65 -16.50 32.33
N HIS A 307 -14.53 -17.43 31.41
CA HIS A 307 -13.55 -17.41 30.35
C HIS A 307 -14.26 -17.22 29.01
N ASN A 308 -13.57 -16.60 28.05
CA ASN A 308 -14.06 -16.33 26.70
C ASN A 308 -13.12 -16.94 25.68
N GLY A 309 -13.67 -17.37 24.58
CA GLY A 309 -12.96 -17.90 23.43
C GLY A 309 -13.69 -17.60 22.14
N THR A 310 -13.08 -17.89 21.00
CA THR A 310 -13.62 -17.74 19.66
C THR A 310 -13.14 -18.89 18.80
N LEU A 311 -14.03 -19.59 18.15
CA LEU A 311 -13.66 -20.53 17.10
C LEU A 311 -13.29 -19.72 15.86
N ASN A 312 -12.01 -19.70 15.50
CA ASN A 312 -11.45 -18.83 14.47
C ASN A 312 -11.63 -19.39 13.06
N SER A 313 -11.89 -20.69 12.92
CA SER A 313 -12.13 -21.36 11.66
C SER A 313 -13.02 -22.60 11.86
N ASN A 314 -13.46 -23.22 10.75
CA ASN A 314 -14.23 -24.47 10.79
C ASN A 314 -13.45 -25.67 11.37
N ASN A 315 -12.14 -25.59 11.45
CA ASN A 315 -11.26 -26.64 11.95
C ASN A 315 -10.74 -26.38 13.36
N ASP A 316 -10.99 -25.21 13.87
CA ASP A 316 -10.57 -24.76 15.19
C ASP A 316 -11.22 -25.55 16.31
N LYS A 317 -10.48 -25.81 17.40
CA LYS A 317 -10.88 -26.62 18.55
C LYS A 317 -10.32 -26.05 19.84
N ASP A 318 -11.14 -25.43 20.62
CA ASP A 318 -10.73 -24.92 21.93
C ASP A 318 -10.60 -26.02 22.97
N PHE A 319 -9.39 -26.25 23.44
CA PHE A 319 -9.15 -27.11 24.61
C PHE A 319 -8.92 -26.26 25.86
N TRP A 320 -9.71 -26.53 26.88
CA TRP A 320 -9.62 -25.90 28.20
C TRP A 320 -9.17 -26.90 29.25
N LYS A 321 -8.18 -26.52 30.07
CA LYS A 321 -7.60 -27.36 31.10
C LYS A 321 -7.99 -26.86 32.51
N ILE A 322 -8.63 -27.71 33.30
CA ILE A 322 -8.98 -27.46 34.69
C ILE A 322 -8.00 -28.19 35.60
N THR A 323 -7.28 -27.44 36.43
CA THR A 323 -6.36 -28.01 37.44
C THR A 323 -7.02 -27.97 38.82
N ARG A 324 -7.27 -29.12 39.38
CA ARG A 324 -7.75 -29.22 40.76
C ARG A 324 -6.60 -28.95 41.73
N ARG A 325 -6.67 -27.87 42.49
CA ARG A 325 -5.78 -27.70 43.65
C ARG A 325 -6.12 -28.75 44.68
N ARG A 326 -5.17 -29.63 45.04
CA ARG A 326 -5.36 -30.49 46.23
C ARG A 326 -5.34 -29.55 47.44
N PRO A 327 -6.26 -29.69 48.42
CA PRO A 327 -6.13 -29.00 49.69
C PRO A 327 -4.79 -29.41 50.31
N HIS A 328 -4.01 -28.44 50.79
CA HIS A 328 -2.87 -28.77 51.62
C HIS A 328 -3.40 -29.38 52.92
N THR A 329 -3.14 -30.68 53.14
CA THR A 329 -3.39 -31.40 54.42
C THR A 329 -2.32 -30.98 55.41
#